data_17083dc5fdaaa133d0e2066f98fd7f08
#
_entry.id   17083dc5fdaaa133d0e2066f98fd7f08
#
_cell.length_a   1.000
_cell.length_b   1.000
_cell.length_c   1.000
_cell.angle_alpha   90.00
_cell.angle_beta   90.00
_cell.angle_gamma   90.00
#
_symmetry.space_group_name_H-M   'P 1'
#
loop_
_entity.id
_entity.type
_entity.pdbx_description
1 polymer ?
#
loop_
_entity_poly.entity_id
_entity_poly.type
_entity_poly.pdbx_seq_one_letter_code
_entity_poly.pdbx_strand_id
1 'polypeptide(L)'
;MKLLFYCDTVFGYGGVERVLAELSKALSKSHEVTVLSTDMRKDYAMYGYDRSQVKFRFIEYGKAPRLENLICKGYSFLYKKVLPQNRFTSWLYGKSFFLPSYRNKLVKEINDGGYDVVIGVHAYLSLHLTSIHRRIKAKTIGWMHNSYQAFFEKENPYLPGLKNFFRHRMRLLDKVVVLSQADATRYQVDLNLDSQVIYNPLTLQPCGLADASHKKFLAIGRFAHAHKGFDILIEAFARFAESNKDWKLEIVGEGPEEAIYRTMITEYKLTDRVQICPF
;
A
#
# COMPACT_ATOMS: atom_id res chain seq x y z
N MET A 1 9.60 23.48 -0.65
CA MET A 1 10.35 22.23 -0.82
C MET A 1 9.86 21.52 -2.06
N LYS A 2 10.76 20.76 -2.71
CA LYS A 2 10.42 19.84 -3.81
C LYS A 2 10.25 18.43 -3.28
N LEU A 3 9.05 17.88 -3.37
CA LEU A 3 8.69 16.56 -2.86
C LEU A 3 8.45 15.59 -4.02
N LEU A 4 8.99 14.37 -3.90
CA LEU A 4 8.72 13.29 -4.84
C LEU A 4 8.03 12.13 -4.12
N PHE A 5 6.84 11.75 -4.58
CA PHE A 5 6.20 10.48 -4.23
C PHE A 5 6.52 9.45 -5.31
N TYR A 6 7.25 8.41 -4.92
CA TYR A 6 7.58 7.28 -5.78
C TYR A 6 6.62 6.13 -5.51
N CYS A 7 5.75 5.81 -6.48
CA CYS A 7 4.66 4.84 -6.34
C CYS A 7 4.57 3.89 -7.54
N ASP A 8 3.88 2.78 -7.36
CA ASP A 8 3.58 1.84 -8.44
C ASP A 8 2.52 2.43 -9.36
N THR A 9 1.32 2.66 -8.82
CA THR A 9 0.21 3.28 -9.53
C THR A 9 -0.36 4.45 -8.74
N VAL A 10 -0.95 5.39 -9.43
CA VAL A 10 -1.67 6.52 -8.87
C VAL A 10 -3.06 6.63 -9.48
N PHE A 11 -3.27 6.06 -10.65
CA PHE A 11 -4.54 6.04 -11.38
C PHE A 11 -5.18 4.66 -11.29
N GLY A 12 -5.48 4.22 -10.08
CA GLY A 12 -6.13 2.95 -9.78
C GLY A 12 -7.14 3.09 -8.64
N TYR A 13 -8.10 2.17 -8.55
CA TYR A 13 -9.06 2.12 -7.46
C TYR A 13 -8.46 1.40 -6.26
N GLY A 14 -7.95 2.16 -5.28
CA GLY A 14 -7.37 1.62 -4.07
C GLY A 14 -7.24 2.64 -2.94
N GLY A 15 -7.08 2.12 -1.71
CA GLY A 15 -6.92 2.98 -0.54
C GLY A 15 -5.62 3.78 -0.55
N VAL A 16 -4.53 3.18 -1.08
CA VAL A 16 -3.22 3.84 -1.17
C VAL A 16 -3.26 4.98 -2.17
N GLU A 17 -3.83 4.73 -3.35
CA GLU A 17 -3.95 5.71 -4.43
C GLU A 17 -4.80 6.90 -3.99
N ARG A 18 -5.92 6.65 -3.30
CA ARG A 18 -6.79 7.69 -2.78
C ARG A 18 -6.09 8.54 -1.71
N VAL A 19 -5.41 7.90 -0.76
CA VAL A 19 -4.66 8.61 0.29
C VAL A 19 -3.52 9.41 -0.31
N LEU A 20 -2.79 8.85 -1.27
CA LEU A 20 -1.73 9.55 -2.00
C LEU A 20 -2.29 10.78 -2.74
N ALA A 21 -3.46 10.64 -3.38
CA ALA A 21 -4.11 11.74 -4.07
C ALA A 21 -4.46 12.90 -3.12
N GLU A 22 -5.12 12.61 -2.00
CA GLU A 22 -5.49 13.66 -1.05
C GLU A 22 -4.26 14.33 -0.44
N LEU A 23 -3.24 13.55 -0.04
CA LEU A 23 -2.03 14.09 0.55
C LEU A 23 -1.21 14.91 -0.46
N SER A 24 -1.00 14.41 -1.67
CA SER A 24 -0.21 15.12 -2.68
C SER A 24 -0.88 16.41 -3.13
N LYS A 25 -2.22 16.42 -3.31
CA LYS A 25 -3.00 17.64 -3.60
C LYS A 25 -2.91 18.66 -2.46
N ALA A 26 -3.05 18.21 -1.21
CA ALA A 26 -2.94 19.10 -0.06
C ALA A 26 -1.55 19.74 0.04
N LEU A 27 -0.49 18.95 -0.11
CA LEU A 27 0.89 19.44 -0.08
C LEU A 27 1.24 20.32 -1.27
N SER A 28 0.62 20.12 -2.45
CA SER A 28 0.89 20.93 -3.64
C SER A 28 0.47 22.40 -3.50
N LYS A 29 -0.35 22.72 -2.49
CA LYS A 29 -0.73 24.11 -2.18
C LYS A 29 0.44 24.95 -1.63
N SER A 30 1.43 24.31 -1.02
CA SER A 30 2.56 25.00 -0.37
C SER A 30 3.94 24.46 -0.78
N HIS A 31 3.99 23.38 -1.53
CA HIS A 31 5.21 22.70 -1.96
C HIS A 31 5.14 22.33 -3.44
N GLU A 32 6.28 22.20 -4.09
CA GLU A 32 6.35 21.60 -5.42
C GLU A 32 6.28 20.07 -5.28
N VAL A 33 5.15 19.48 -5.66
CA VAL A 33 4.90 18.05 -5.52
C VAL A 33 4.92 17.37 -6.86
N THR A 34 5.72 16.30 -6.96
CA THR A 34 5.76 15.41 -8.13
C THR A 34 5.39 13.99 -7.69
N VAL A 35 4.58 13.32 -8.48
CA VAL A 35 4.31 11.88 -8.35
C VAL A 35 5.03 11.16 -9.49
N LEU A 36 5.94 10.25 -9.15
CA LEU A 36 6.67 9.39 -10.06
C LEU A 36 6.06 7.99 -10.01
N SER A 37 5.32 7.62 -11.07
CA SER A 37 4.68 6.32 -11.18
C SER A 37 5.46 5.35 -12.06
N THR A 38 5.46 4.07 -11.70
CA THR A 38 5.94 2.98 -12.56
C THR A 38 4.84 2.44 -13.49
N ASP A 39 3.58 2.74 -13.21
CA ASP A 39 2.44 2.47 -14.08
C ASP A 39 2.27 3.63 -15.08
N MET A 40 2.19 3.30 -16.34
CA MET A 40 2.15 4.25 -17.46
C MET A 40 0.74 4.79 -17.76
N ARG A 41 -0.29 4.39 -17.01
CA ARG A 41 -1.65 4.94 -17.13
C ARG A 41 -1.68 6.44 -16.83
N LYS A 42 -2.54 7.18 -17.51
CA LYS A 42 -2.65 8.63 -17.40
C LYS A 42 -4.13 9.03 -17.35
N ASP A 43 -4.72 8.94 -16.20
CA ASP A 43 -6.10 9.38 -15.95
C ASP A 43 -6.09 10.51 -14.92
N TYR A 44 -5.80 11.72 -15.39
CA TYR A 44 -5.69 12.89 -14.52
C TYR A 44 -7.03 13.37 -13.97
N ALA A 45 -8.17 12.92 -14.50
CA ALA A 45 -9.48 13.22 -13.95
C ALA A 45 -9.73 12.41 -12.66
N MET A 46 -9.09 11.22 -12.56
CA MET A 46 -9.21 10.39 -11.39
C MET A 46 -8.73 11.15 -10.13
N TYR A 47 -9.49 11.06 -9.07
CA TYR A 47 -9.25 11.78 -7.81
C TYR A 47 -9.13 13.31 -7.93
N GLY A 48 -9.53 13.92 -9.08
CA GLY A 48 -9.47 15.36 -9.30
C GLY A 48 -8.04 15.90 -9.42
N TYR A 49 -7.11 15.14 -9.93
CA TYR A 49 -5.74 15.59 -10.16
C TYR A 49 -5.63 16.64 -11.26
N ASP A 50 -6.53 16.63 -12.26
CA ASP A 50 -6.64 17.63 -13.31
C ASP A 50 -6.83 19.08 -12.80
N ARG A 51 -7.35 19.22 -11.58
CA ARG A 51 -7.58 20.49 -10.88
C ARG A 51 -6.52 20.80 -9.81
N SER A 52 -5.39 20.12 -9.84
CA SER A 52 -4.34 20.25 -8.84
C SER A 52 -3.03 20.78 -9.44
N GLN A 53 -2.09 21.18 -8.57
CA GLN A 53 -0.75 21.59 -8.96
C GLN A 53 0.27 20.42 -8.90
N VAL A 54 -0.22 19.19 -8.73
CA VAL A 54 0.64 18.00 -8.68
C VAL A 54 1.20 17.72 -10.06
N LYS A 55 2.53 17.57 -10.14
CA LYS A 55 3.23 17.17 -11.37
C LYS A 55 3.34 15.65 -11.43
N PHE A 56 3.30 15.11 -12.65
CA PHE A 56 3.45 13.67 -12.88
C PHE A 56 4.66 13.36 -13.72
N ARG A 57 5.38 12.33 -13.31
CA ARG A 57 6.43 11.70 -14.09
C ARG A 57 6.21 10.19 -14.11
N PHE A 58 6.69 9.54 -15.15
CA PHE A 58 6.53 8.10 -15.35
C PHE A 58 7.89 7.48 -15.63
N ILE A 59 8.16 6.37 -14.96
CA ILE A 59 9.40 5.64 -15.14
C ILE A 59 9.12 4.22 -15.62
N GLU A 60 9.45 3.95 -16.87
CA GLU A 60 9.38 2.61 -17.42
C GLU A 60 10.75 1.95 -17.29
N TYR A 61 10.83 0.88 -16.50
CA TYR A 61 12.09 0.17 -16.33
C TYR A 61 12.47 -0.69 -17.54
N GLY A 62 11.48 -1.14 -18.31
CA GLY A 62 11.70 -2.00 -19.48
C GLY A 62 12.23 -3.38 -19.11
N LYS A 63 12.80 -4.07 -20.10
CA LYS A 63 13.39 -5.40 -19.89
C LYS A 63 14.85 -5.24 -19.43
N ALA A 64 15.18 -5.86 -18.30
CA ALA A 64 16.56 -5.94 -17.85
C ALA A 64 17.43 -6.79 -18.79
N PRO A 65 18.74 -6.50 -18.87
CA PRO A 65 19.69 -7.36 -19.56
C PRO A 65 19.57 -8.81 -19.09
N ARG A 66 19.59 -9.76 -20.00
CA ARG A 66 19.37 -11.20 -19.68
C ARG A 66 20.35 -11.70 -18.62
N LEU A 67 21.64 -11.37 -18.73
CA LEU A 67 22.67 -11.79 -17.78
C LEU A 67 22.44 -11.18 -16.39
N GLU A 68 22.14 -9.88 -16.32
CA GLU A 68 21.81 -9.19 -15.06
C GLU A 68 20.63 -9.86 -14.36
N ASN A 69 19.56 -10.15 -15.10
CA ASN A 69 18.35 -10.79 -14.57
C ASN A 69 18.65 -12.20 -14.05
N LEU A 70 19.44 -12.99 -14.79
CA LEU A 70 19.81 -14.35 -14.41
C LEU A 70 20.61 -14.37 -13.09
N ILE A 71 21.66 -13.54 -12.99
CA ILE A 71 22.49 -13.42 -11.78
C ILE A 71 21.65 -12.97 -10.59
N CYS A 72 20.82 -11.94 -10.76
CA CYS A 72 19.99 -11.41 -9.69
C CYS A 72 18.93 -12.43 -9.22
N LYS A 73 18.30 -13.16 -10.14
CA LYS A 73 17.36 -14.24 -9.78
C LYS A 73 18.05 -15.39 -9.06
N GLY A 74 19.23 -15.82 -9.52
CA GLY A 74 20.02 -16.86 -8.87
C GLY A 74 20.37 -16.46 -7.44
N TYR A 75 20.89 -15.27 -7.22
CA TYR A 75 21.20 -14.78 -5.88
C TYR A 75 19.94 -14.61 -5.01
N SER A 76 18.83 -14.15 -5.58
CA SER A 76 17.56 -14.06 -4.86
C SER A 76 17.07 -15.39 -4.35
N PHE A 77 17.22 -16.44 -5.15
CA PHE A 77 16.90 -17.80 -4.72
C PHE A 77 17.80 -18.27 -3.59
N LEU A 78 19.13 -18.12 -3.73
CA LEU A 78 20.09 -18.48 -2.69
C LEU A 78 19.82 -17.74 -1.39
N TYR A 79 19.59 -16.42 -1.44
CA TYR A 79 19.30 -15.63 -0.25
C TYR A 79 18.04 -16.08 0.48
N LYS A 80 16.98 -16.40 -0.26
CA LYS A 80 15.70 -16.79 0.34
C LYS A 80 15.68 -18.22 0.89
N LYS A 81 16.48 -19.12 0.32
CA LYS A 81 16.37 -20.57 0.59
C LYS A 81 17.58 -21.18 1.29
N VAL A 82 18.76 -20.60 1.13
CA VAL A 82 20.03 -21.26 1.52
C VAL A 82 20.87 -20.40 2.46
N LEU A 83 21.03 -19.11 2.15
CA LEU A 83 21.95 -18.25 2.88
C LEU A 83 21.38 -17.74 4.21
N PRO A 84 22.21 -17.59 5.26
CA PRO A 84 21.80 -16.91 6.47
C PRO A 84 21.46 -15.45 6.15
N GLN A 85 20.28 -15.00 6.57
CA GLN A 85 19.79 -13.64 6.31
C GLN A 85 20.39 -12.63 7.31
N ASN A 86 21.70 -12.43 7.26
CA ASN A 86 22.43 -11.46 8.09
C ASN A 86 22.60 -10.11 7.36
N ARG A 87 23.27 -9.17 8.01
CA ARG A 87 23.50 -7.81 7.47
C ARG A 87 24.25 -7.81 6.13
N PHE A 88 25.25 -8.67 5.98
CA PHE A 88 26.08 -8.74 4.76
C PHE A 88 25.29 -9.35 3.59
N THR A 89 24.68 -10.51 3.79
CA THR A 89 23.88 -11.17 2.75
C THR A 89 22.66 -10.33 2.37
N SER A 90 22.02 -9.63 3.32
CA SER A 90 20.94 -8.68 3.06
C SER A 90 21.41 -7.45 2.28
N TRP A 91 22.64 -6.97 2.52
CA TRP A 91 23.23 -5.89 1.73
C TRP A 91 23.44 -6.34 0.27
N LEU A 92 23.99 -7.51 0.06
CA LEU A 92 24.20 -8.08 -1.26
C LEU A 92 22.85 -8.37 -1.96
N TYR A 93 21.88 -8.92 -1.21
CA TYR A 93 20.52 -9.13 -1.74
C TYR A 93 19.87 -7.81 -2.19
N GLY A 94 20.08 -6.71 -1.50
CA GLY A 94 19.60 -5.40 -1.92
C GLY A 94 20.10 -4.97 -3.30
N LYS A 95 21.25 -5.49 -3.75
CA LYS A 95 21.77 -5.24 -5.11
C LYS A 95 21.07 -6.06 -6.18
N SER A 96 20.49 -7.22 -5.83
CA SER A 96 19.73 -8.09 -6.72
C SER A 96 18.23 -7.89 -6.62
N PHE A 97 17.73 -7.41 -5.49
CA PHE A 97 16.32 -7.14 -5.25
C PHE A 97 15.78 -6.05 -6.19
N PHE A 98 16.55 -5.00 -6.38
CA PHE A 98 16.27 -3.94 -7.35
C PHE A 98 17.43 -3.88 -8.34
N LEU A 99 17.20 -4.23 -9.60
CA LEU A 99 18.24 -4.49 -10.58
C LEU A 99 19.14 -3.26 -10.82
N PRO A 100 20.44 -3.44 -11.09
CA PRO A 100 21.38 -2.34 -11.36
C PRO A 100 20.91 -1.35 -12.42
N SER A 101 20.40 -1.86 -13.56
CA SER A 101 19.86 -1.05 -14.64
C SER A 101 18.70 -0.16 -14.18
N TYR A 102 17.79 -0.71 -13.35
CA TYR A 102 16.64 0.01 -12.80
C TYR A 102 17.07 1.04 -11.77
N ARG A 103 18.03 0.70 -10.90
CA ARG A 103 18.61 1.65 -9.95
C ARG A 103 19.23 2.86 -10.63
N ASN A 104 19.94 2.65 -11.73
CA ASN A 104 20.56 3.74 -12.49
C ASN A 104 19.52 4.70 -13.06
N LYS A 105 18.43 4.16 -13.61
CA LYS A 105 17.30 4.97 -14.10
C LYS A 105 16.67 5.80 -12.97
N LEU A 106 16.36 5.16 -11.84
CA LEU A 106 15.74 5.85 -10.71
C LEU A 106 16.64 6.92 -10.10
N VAL A 107 17.95 6.65 -9.94
CA VAL A 107 18.94 7.64 -9.48
C VAL A 107 18.99 8.84 -10.39
N LYS A 108 19.04 8.62 -11.72
CA LYS A 108 19.04 9.69 -12.71
C LYS A 108 17.78 10.53 -12.57
N GLU A 109 16.60 9.90 -12.54
CA GLU A 109 15.30 10.56 -12.42
C GLU A 109 15.20 11.45 -11.18
N ILE A 110 15.64 10.94 -10.02
CA ILE A 110 15.61 11.68 -8.76
C ILE A 110 16.60 12.84 -8.77
N ASN A 111 17.85 12.62 -9.22
CA ASN A 111 18.87 13.65 -9.20
C ASN A 111 18.61 14.76 -10.22
N ASP A 112 18.13 14.42 -11.42
CA ASP A 112 17.75 15.39 -12.45
C ASP A 112 16.54 16.25 -11.99
N GLY A 113 15.66 15.69 -11.17
CA GLY A 113 14.53 16.40 -10.61
C GLY A 113 14.89 17.38 -9.49
N GLY A 114 16.03 17.19 -8.82
CA GLY A 114 16.49 18.08 -7.74
C GLY A 114 15.55 18.13 -6.54
N TYR A 115 15.03 16.99 -6.11
CA TYR A 115 14.08 16.90 -5.00
C TYR A 115 14.78 17.03 -3.64
N ASP A 116 14.09 17.69 -2.69
CA ASP A 116 14.53 17.78 -1.30
C ASP A 116 14.21 16.48 -0.53
N VAL A 117 13.04 15.90 -0.81
CA VAL A 117 12.54 14.69 -0.15
C VAL A 117 11.95 13.72 -1.18
N VAL A 118 12.27 12.45 -1.04
CA VAL A 118 11.70 11.34 -1.81
C VAL A 118 10.99 10.38 -0.87
N ILE A 119 9.72 10.12 -1.15
CA ILE A 119 8.84 9.27 -0.34
C ILE A 119 8.53 8.01 -1.14
N GLY A 120 8.99 6.85 -0.67
CA GLY A 120 8.63 5.55 -1.23
C GLY A 120 7.26 5.14 -0.71
N VAL A 121 6.28 5.11 -1.60
CA VAL A 121 4.90 4.75 -1.27
C VAL A 121 4.78 3.23 -1.27
N HIS A 122 4.56 2.65 -0.10
CA HIS A 122 4.58 1.22 0.17
C HIS A 122 5.99 0.62 0.40
N ALA A 123 6.02 -0.53 1.08
CA ALA A 123 7.25 -1.20 1.51
C ALA A 123 8.23 -1.54 0.37
N TYR A 124 7.71 -2.04 -0.76
CA TYR A 124 8.55 -2.41 -1.91
C TYR A 124 9.31 -1.23 -2.48
N LEU A 125 8.64 -0.10 -2.70
CA LEU A 125 9.24 1.10 -3.26
C LEU A 125 10.18 1.78 -2.26
N SER A 126 9.84 1.69 -0.97
CA SER A 126 10.75 2.10 0.11
C SER A 126 12.03 1.28 0.11
N LEU A 127 11.95 -0.03 -0.11
CA LEU A 127 13.14 -0.90 -0.27
C LEU A 127 13.97 -0.54 -1.52
N HIS A 128 13.34 -0.10 -2.62
CA HIS A 128 14.09 0.44 -3.77
C HIS A 128 14.93 1.66 -3.37
N LEU A 129 14.34 2.61 -2.61
CA LEU A 129 15.08 3.78 -2.12
C LEU A 129 16.27 3.39 -1.26
N THR A 130 16.15 2.36 -0.41
CA THR A 130 17.30 1.87 0.37
C THR A 130 18.47 1.41 -0.50
N SER A 131 18.20 0.98 -1.73
CA SER A 131 19.23 0.47 -2.64
C SER A 131 20.02 1.59 -3.33
N ILE A 132 19.51 2.81 -3.30
CA ILE A 132 20.09 3.99 -3.95
C ILE A 132 20.40 5.14 -2.98
N HIS A 133 20.07 5.03 -1.70
CA HIS A 133 20.14 6.12 -0.71
C HIS A 133 21.47 6.89 -0.68
N ARG A 134 22.62 6.23 -0.96
CA ARG A 134 23.94 6.87 -1.04
C ARG A 134 24.24 7.57 -2.36
N ARG A 135 23.35 7.44 -3.35
CA ARG A 135 23.53 7.96 -4.70
C ARG A 135 22.61 9.13 -5.02
N ILE A 136 21.71 9.45 -4.09
CA ILE A 136 20.79 10.58 -4.19
C ILE A 136 21.05 11.56 -3.05
N LYS A 137 20.80 12.86 -3.31
CA LYS A 137 20.97 13.92 -2.30
C LYS A 137 19.71 14.15 -1.46
N ALA A 138 18.55 13.75 -1.99
CA ALA A 138 17.27 13.93 -1.34
C ALA A 138 17.19 13.10 -0.04
N LYS A 139 16.49 13.63 0.97
CA LYS A 139 16.06 12.87 2.14
C LYS A 139 15.09 11.78 1.73
N THR A 140 15.14 10.64 2.39
CA THR A 140 14.37 9.45 2.03
C THR A 140 13.38 9.06 3.11
N ILE A 141 12.12 8.91 2.75
CA ILE A 141 11.05 8.45 3.64
C ILE A 141 10.45 7.17 3.08
N GLY A 142 10.32 6.16 3.93
CA GLY A 142 9.53 4.96 3.61
C GLY A 142 8.15 5.07 4.23
N TRP A 143 7.10 5.08 3.42
CA TRP A 143 5.73 5.21 3.89
C TRP A 143 4.99 3.87 3.75
N MET A 144 4.70 3.25 4.91
CA MET A 144 4.08 1.92 5.00
C MET A 144 2.55 2.05 4.98
N HIS A 145 1.91 1.44 3.99
CA HIS A 145 0.45 1.47 3.81
C HIS A 145 -0.27 0.20 4.30
N ASN A 146 0.47 -0.75 4.81
CA ASN A 146 -0.08 -1.97 5.41
C ASN A 146 0.47 -2.18 6.81
N SER A 147 -0.27 -2.95 7.62
CA SER A 147 0.16 -3.32 8.97
C SER A 147 1.38 -4.23 8.94
N TYR A 148 2.13 -4.25 10.04
CA TYR A 148 3.21 -5.21 10.28
C TYR A 148 2.77 -6.65 10.02
N GLN A 149 1.58 -7.02 10.52
CA GLN A 149 1.01 -8.35 10.33
C GLN A 149 0.81 -8.69 8.85
N ALA A 150 0.30 -7.74 8.05
CA ALA A 150 0.11 -7.94 6.63
C ALA A 150 1.42 -8.12 5.86
N PHE A 151 2.50 -7.49 6.32
CA PHE A 151 3.81 -7.67 5.70
C PHE A 151 4.47 -9.01 6.02
N PHE A 152 4.30 -9.55 7.25
CA PHE A 152 5.17 -10.62 7.73
C PHE A 152 4.46 -11.84 8.34
N GLU A 153 3.20 -11.74 8.77
CA GLU A 153 2.58 -12.76 9.63
C GLU A 153 1.30 -13.40 9.06
N LYS A 154 0.66 -12.78 8.06
CA LYS A 154 -0.50 -13.41 7.41
C LYS A 154 -0.07 -14.66 6.65
N GLU A 155 -1.01 -15.54 6.38
CA GLU A 155 -0.79 -16.76 5.57
C GLU A 155 -0.12 -16.44 4.22
N ASN A 156 -0.55 -15.36 3.56
CA ASN A 156 0.04 -14.84 2.34
C ASN A 156 0.56 -13.41 2.56
N PRO A 157 1.73 -13.26 3.19
CA PRO A 157 2.25 -11.95 3.54
C PRO A 157 2.78 -11.20 2.31
N TYR A 158 2.76 -9.87 2.35
CA TYR A 158 3.30 -9.06 1.25
C TYR A 158 4.82 -9.20 1.07
N LEU A 159 5.56 -9.54 2.14
CA LEU A 159 7.02 -9.69 2.11
C LEU A 159 7.47 -11.08 2.59
N PRO A 160 7.07 -12.17 1.88
CA PRO A 160 7.35 -13.52 2.32
C PRO A 160 8.86 -13.79 2.40
N GLY A 161 9.32 -14.20 3.59
CA GLY A 161 10.73 -14.51 3.85
C GLY A 161 11.69 -13.32 3.81
N LEU A 162 11.19 -12.08 3.83
CA LEU A 162 12.00 -10.87 3.71
C LEU A 162 12.09 -10.04 4.99
N LYS A 163 11.62 -10.54 6.14
CA LYS A 163 11.61 -9.80 7.42
C LYS A 163 13.00 -9.29 7.81
N ASN A 164 14.03 -10.13 7.75
CA ASN A 164 15.40 -9.74 8.07
C ASN A 164 15.98 -8.77 7.04
N PHE A 165 15.71 -8.98 5.75
CA PHE A 165 16.09 -8.05 4.70
C PHE A 165 15.48 -6.67 4.95
N PHE A 166 14.17 -6.61 5.17
CA PHE A 166 13.44 -5.39 5.50
C PHE A 166 14.06 -4.69 6.70
N ARG A 167 14.26 -5.40 7.83
CA ARG A 167 14.89 -4.88 9.04
C ARG A 167 16.25 -4.23 8.78
N HIS A 168 17.11 -4.90 8.01
CA HIS A 168 18.45 -4.38 7.74
C HIS A 168 18.47 -3.20 6.75
N ARG A 169 17.50 -3.16 5.84
CA ARG A 169 17.48 -2.15 4.79
C ARG A 169 16.75 -0.88 5.20
N MET A 170 15.60 -0.97 5.86
CA MET A 170 14.80 0.20 6.23
C MET A 170 15.53 1.19 7.14
N ARG A 171 16.50 0.74 7.91
CA ARG A 171 17.38 1.59 8.71
C ARG A 171 18.28 2.53 7.90
N LEU A 172 18.33 2.37 6.59
CA LEU A 172 19.10 3.22 5.68
C LEU A 172 18.30 4.43 5.20
N LEU A 173 17.01 4.47 5.47
CA LEU A 173 16.16 5.62 5.18
C LEU A 173 16.27 6.64 6.31
N ASP A 174 16.07 7.92 5.98
CA ASP A 174 16.07 8.99 6.97
C ASP A 174 14.87 8.87 7.92
N LYS A 175 13.71 8.42 7.43
CA LYS A 175 12.50 8.16 8.22
C LYS A 175 11.70 6.99 7.68
N VAL A 176 10.98 6.32 8.59
CA VAL A 176 9.95 5.33 8.26
C VAL A 176 8.64 5.79 8.88
N VAL A 177 7.59 5.81 8.08
CA VAL A 177 6.23 6.21 8.50
C VAL A 177 5.33 5.00 8.49
N VAL A 178 4.60 4.80 9.57
CA VAL A 178 3.58 3.75 9.76
C VAL A 178 2.22 4.39 10.08
N LEU A 179 1.15 3.63 9.95
CA LEU A 179 -0.22 4.15 10.06
C LEU A 179 -0.85 3.99 11.45
N SER A 180 -0.21 3.28 12.37
CA SER A 180 -0.76 3.05 13.71
C SER A 180 0.31 2.95 14.78
N GLN A 181 -0.08 3.25 16.02
CA GLN A 181 0.79 3.08 17.19
C GLN A 181 1.12 1.60 17.42
N ALA A 182 0.18 0.69 17.13
CA ALA A 182 0.42 -0.74 17.22
C ALA A 182 1.52 -1.20 16.27
N ASP A 183 1.50 -0.71 15.01
CA ASP A 183 2.57 -1.01 14.06
C ASP A 183 3.90 -0.41 14.51
N ALA A 184 3.94 0.84 14.99
CA ALA A 184 5.17 1.47 15.49
C ALA A 184 5.80 0.63 16.61
N THR A 185 5.00 0.15 17.56
CA THR A 185 5.46 -0.75 18.62
C THR A 185 6.06 -2.04 18.07
N ARG A 186 5.38 -2.68 17.09
CA ARG A 186 5.88 -3.89 16.44
C ARG A 186 7.17 -3.65 15.65
N TYR A 187 7.28 -2.51 14.96
CA TYR A 187 8.51 -2.12 14.26
C TYR A 187 9.67 -1.95 15.24
N GLN A 188 9.42 -1.32 16.39
CA GLN A 188 10.45 -1.15 17.42
C GLN A 188 10.85 -2.49 18.06
N VAL A 189 9.89 -3.29 18.51
CA VAL A 189 10.17 -4.54 19.24
C VAL A 189 10.76 -5.62 18.34
N ASP A 190 10.13 -5.89 17.20
CA ASP A 190 10.48 -7.04 16.37
C ASP A 190 11.57 -6.75 15.33
N LEU A 191 11.69 -5.49 14.90
CA LEU A 191 12.67 -5.08 13.88
C LEU A 191 13.76 -4.19 14.47
N ASN A 192 13.60 -3.69 15.71
CA ASN A 192 14.43 -2.65 16.29
C ASN A 192 14.60 -1.48 15.29
N LEU A 193 13.47 -1.00 14.77
CA LEU A 193 13.38 0.04 13.74
C LEU A 193 12.46 1.15 14.23
N ASP A 194 13.02 2.34 14.41
CA ASP A 194 12.25 3.53 14.75
C ASP A 194 11.33 3.92 13.59
N SER A 195 10.10 4.24 13.93
CA SER A 195 9.10 4.70 12.96
C SER A 195 8.23 5.80 13.55
N GLN A 196 7.76 6.69 12.68
CA GLN A 196 6.85 7.76 13.04
C GLN A 196 5.42 7.38 12.66
N VAL A 197 4.49 7.58 13.58
CA VAL A 197 3.07 7.36 13.29
C VAL A 197 2.50 8.60 12.60
N ILE A 198 1.97 8.42 11.39
CA ILE A 198 1.19 9.42 10.67
C ILE A 198 -0.04 8.70 10.12
N TYR A 199 -1.21 9.05 10.66
CA TYR A 199 -2.48 8.48 10.20
C TYR A 199 -2.82 8.94 8.78
N ASN A 200 -3.58 8.12 8.07
CA ASN A 200 -4.12 8.52 6.78
C ASN A 200 -5.05 9.73 6.94
N PRO A 201 -5.03 10.70 6.00
CA PRO A 201 -5.97 11.81 6.02
C PRO A 201 -7.39 11.33 5.77
N LEU A 202 -8.36 12.11 6.23
CA LEU A 202 -9.74 11.95 5.79
C LEU A 202 -9.83 12.23 4.29
N THR A 203 -10.41 11.30 3.55
CA THR A 203 -10.58 11.40 2.09
C THR A 203 -12.00 11.83 1.69
N LEU A 204 -12.88 11.99 2.67
CA LEU A 204 -14.25 12.47 2.51
C LEU A 204 -14.53 13.57 3.53
N GLN A 205 -15.29 14.57 3.14
CA GLN A 205 -15.80 15.56 4.08
C GLN A 205 -16.93 14.94 4.91
N PRO A 206 -16.91 15.07 6.25
CA PRO A 206 -18.02 14.65 7.08
C PRO A 206 -19.29 15.41 6.70
N CYS A 207 -20.40 14.71 6.50
CA CYS A 207 -21.70 15.32 6.15
C CYS A 207 -22.78 15.11 7.21
N GLY A 208 -22.42 14.56 8.38
CA GLY A 208 -23.32 14.31 9.49
C GLY A 208 -22.89 13.13 10.34
N LEU A 209 -23.73 12.77 11.29
CA LEU A 209 -23.56 11.57 12.12
C LEU A 209 -24.53 10.48 11.66
N ALA A 210 -24.09 9.23 11.81
CA ALA A 210 -24.96 8.09 11.57
C ALA A 210 -26.11 8.07 12.61
N ASP A 211 -27.33 7.80 12.14
CA ASP A 211 -28.50 7.64 12.99
C ASP A 211 -28.87 6.15 13.12
N ALA A 212 -28.68 5.60 14.31
CA ALA A 212 -28.97 4.21 14.59
C ALA A 212 -30.47 3.88 14.54
N SER A 213 -31.36 4.89 14.57
CA SER A 213 -32.82 4.68 14.44
C SER A 213 -33.20 4.08 13.09
N HIS A 214 -32.37 4.26 12.05
CA HIS A 214 -32.55 3.62 10.74
C HIS A 214 -32.33 2.11 10.74
N LYS A 215 -31.81 1.52 11.82
CA LYS A 215 -31.63 0.06 12.00
C LYS A 215 -30.95 -0.59 10.79
N LYS A 216 -29.92 0.07 10.26
CA LYS A 216 -29.16 -0.38 9.10
C LYS A 216 -27.67 -0.36 9.36
N PHE A 217 -27.01 -1.49 9.05
CA PHE A 217 -25.55 -1.55 8.89
C PHE A 217 -25.18 -1.28 7.44
N LEU A 218 -24.11 -0.54 7.23
CA LEU A 218 -23.51 -0.30 5.92
C LEU A 218 -22.07 -0.81 5.93
N ALA A 219 -21.72 -1.63 4.93
CA ALA A 219 -20.37 -2.07 4.70
C ALA A 219 -19.96 -1.77 3.26
N ILE A 220 -18.76 -1.20 3.06
CA ILE A 220 -18.30 -0.78 1.73
C ILE A 220 -16.93 -1.39 1.47
N GLY A 221 -16.77 -2.03 0.31
CA GLY A 221 -15.47 -2.54 -0.08
C GLY A 221 -15.49 -3.48 -1.27
N ARG A 222 -14.31 -3.71 -1.84
CA ARG A 222 -14.13 -4.68 -2.92
C ARG A 222 -14.33 -6.11 -2.39
N PHE A 223 -15.03 -6.96 -3.15
CA PHE A 223 -15.27 -8.35 -2.81
C PHE A 223 -14.04 -9.21 -3.11
N ALA A 224 -13.13 -9.24 -2.14
CA ALA A 224 -11.89 -9.99 -2.17
C ALA A 224 -11.69 -10.70 -0.82
N HIS A 225 -11.90 -12.01 -0.82
CA HIS A 225 -11.97 -12.87 0.37
C HIS A 225 -10.84 -12.63 1.38
N ALA A 226 -9.61 -12.58 0.89
CA ALA A 226 -8.43 -12.43 1.76
C ALA A 226 -8.33 -11.07 2.47
N HIS A 227 -9.19 -10.08 2.16
CA HIS A 227 -8.95 -8.70 2.59
C HIS A 227 -10.08 -8.02 3.33
N LYS A 228 -11.35 -8.37 3.08
CA LYS A 228 -12.49 -7.59 3.58
C LYS A 228 -13.41 -8.32 4.56
N GLY A 229 -13.43 -9.65 4.53
CA GLY A 229 -14.20 -10.46 5.50
C GLY A 229 -15.71 -10.26 5.42
N PHE A 230 -16.28 -10.07 4.22
CA PHE A 230 -17.72 -9.95 4.06
C PHE A 230 -18.47 -11.26 4.35
N ASP A 231 -17.80 -12.40 4.17
CA ASP A 231 -18.26 -13.71 4.63
C ASP A 231 -18.50 -13.72 6.15
N ILE A 232 -17.53 -13.26 6.92
CA ILE A 232 -17.63 -13.14 8.38
C ILE A 232 -18.74 -12.14 8.77
N LEU A 233 -18.86 -11.03 8.03
CA LEU A 233 -19.91 -10.03 8.26
C LEU A 233 -21.30 -10.62 8.04
N ILE A 234 -21.52 -11.37 6.95
CA ILE A 234 -22.81 -12.00 6.62
C ILE A 234 -23.17 -13.03 7.71
N GLU A 235 -22.22 -13.87 8.12
CA GLU A 235 -22.43 -14.83 9.21
C GLU A 235 -22.76 -14.14 10.54
N ALA A 236 -22.03 -13.11 10.91
CA ALA A 236 -22.26 -12.34 12.12
C ALA A 236 -23.63 -11.65 12.08
N PHE A 237 -24.02 -11.09 10.94
CA PHE A 237 -25.33 -10.48 10.76
C PHE A 237 -26.45 -11.53 10.82
N ALA A 238 -26.27 -12.75 10.31
CA ALA A 238 -27.25 -13.83 10.44
C ALA A 238 -27.60 -14.11 11.90
N ARG A 239 -26.58 -14.27 12.76
CA ARG A 239 -26.74 -14.47 14.20
C ARG A 239 -27.42 -13.25 14.88
N PHE A 240 -26.97 -12.05 14.57
CA PHE A 240 -27.53 -10.81 15.09
C PHE A 240 -29.03 -10.67 14.72
N ALA A 241 -29.36 -11.02 13.50
CA ALA A 241 -30.70 -10.90 12.94
C ALA A 241 -31.75 -11.81 13.59
N GLU A 242 -31.36 -12.88 14.28
CA GLU A 242 -32.27 -13.77 14.99
C GLU A 242 -33.07 -13.01 16.06
N SER A 243 -32.41 -12.12 16.80
CA SER A 243 -33.02 -11.31 17.86
C SER A 243 -33.40 -9.89 17.42
N ASN A 244 -32.97 -9.44 16.24
CA ASN A 244 -33.11 -8.07 15.74
C ASN A 244 -33.82 -8.06 14.37
N LYS A 245 -35.11 -8.35 14.35
CA LYS A 245 -35.87 -8.64 13.12
C LYS A 245 -36.00 -7.47 12.15
N ASP A 246 -35.89 -6.25 12.60
CA ASP A 246 -36.07 -5.01 11.86
C ASP A 246 -34.76 -4.39 11.33
N TRP A 247 -33.61 -4.97 11.70
CA TRP A 247 -32.32 -4.51 11.19
C TRP A 247 -31.98 -5.04 9.78
N LYS A 248 -31.33 -4.22 8.98
CA LYS A 248 -30.91 -4.54 7.61
C LYS A 248 -29.39 -4.38 7.48
N LEU A 249 -28.79 -5.08 6.52
CA LEU A 249 -27.40 -4.94 6.14
C LEU A 249 -27.32 -4.57 4.65
N GLU A 250 -26.63 -3.48 4.36
CA GLU A 250 -26.33 -3.05 3.00
C GLU A 250 -24.84 -3.22 2.75
N ILE A 251 -24.47 -3.97 1.72
CA ILE A 251 -23.08 -4.23 1.32
C ILE A 251 -22.87 -3.57 -0.05
N VAL A 252 -22.05 -2.52 -0.09
CA VAL A 252 -21.75 -1.80 -1.34
C VAL A 252 -20.38 -2.25 -1.84
N GLY A 253 -20.36 -2.80 -3.05
CA GLY A 253 -19.13 -3.27 -3.65
C GLY A 253 -19.31 -4.21 -4.81
N GLU A 254 -18.19 -4.61 -5.38
CA GLU A 254 -18.11 -5.58 -6.46
C GLU A 254 -16.83 -6.40 -6.37
N GLY A 255 -16.77 -7.54 -7.02
CA GLY A 255 -15.58 -8.38 -7.10
C GLY A 255 -15.87 -9.86 -7.32
N PRO A 256 -14.84 -10.69 -7.42
CA PRO A 256 -14.98 -12.10 -7.81
C PRO A 256 -15.78 -12.96 -6.81
N GLU A 257 -15.86 -12.55 -5.54
CA GLU A 257 -16.61 -13.32 -4.53
C GLU A 257 -18.10 -12.95 -4.39
N GLU A 258 -18.64 -12.09 -5.24
CA GLU A 258 -20.04 -11.68 -5.14
C GLU A 258 -20.99 -12.86 -5.17
N ALA A 259 -20.74 -13.84 -6.05
CA ALA A 259 -21.58 -15.05 -6.14
C ALA A 259 -21.59 -15.85 -4.83
N ILE A 260 -20.44 -15.93 -4.15
CA ILE A 260 -20.32 -16.62 -2.85
C ILE A 260 -21.17 -15.91 -1.80
N TYR A 261 -21.09 -14.59 -1.73
CA TYR A 261 -21.85 -13.79 -0.75
C TYR A 261 -23.36 -13.88 -1.00
N ARG A 262 -23.81 -13.86 -2.25
CA ARG A 262 -25.22 -14.06 -2.61
C ARG A 262 -25.71 -15.46 -2.22
N THR A 263 -24.91 -16.50 -2.39
CA THR A 263 -25.22 -17.86 -1.92
C THR A 263 -25.37 -17.89 -0.40
N MET A 264 -24.42 -17.32 0.36
CA MET A 264 -24.51 -17.25 1.83
C MET A 264 -25.76 -16.51 2.31
N ILE A 265 -26.12 -15.39 1.68
CA ILE A 265 -27.34 -14.62 2.00
C ILE A 265 -28.59 -15.50 1.84
N THR A 266 -28.66 -16.32 0.79
CA THR A 266 -29.76 -17.24 0.54
C THR A 266 -29.79 -18.37 1.57
N GLU A 267 -28.66 -19.02 1.85
CA GLU A 267 -28.52 -20.10 2.84
C GLU A 267 -28.93 -19.66 4.25
N TYR A 268 -28.52 -18.45 4.65
CA TYR A 268 -28.92 -17.86 5.94
C TYR A 268 -30.34 -17.25 5.94
N LYS A 269 -31.10 -17.36 4.83
CA LYS A 269 -32.49 -16.82 4.69
C LYS A 269 -32.54 -15.30 4.96
N LEU A 270 -31.59 -14.57 4.43
CA LEU A 270 -31.43 -13.13 4.65
C LEU A 270 -31.74 -12.27 3.42
N THR A 271 -32.36 -12.84 2.39
CA THR A 271 -32.63 -12.17 1.10
C THR A 271 -33.42 -10.85 1.23
N ASP A 272 -34.35 -10.77 2.22
CA ASP A 272 -35.14 -9.56 2.49
C ASP A 272 -34.42 -8.55 3.41
N ARG A 273 -33.28 -8.93 3.96
CA ARG A 273 -32.57 -8.21 5.02
C ARG A 273 -31.17 -7.77 4.64
N VAL A 274 -30.55 -8.44 3.68
CA VAL A 274 -29.20 -8.12 3.18
C VAL A 274 -29.28 -7.76 1.71
N GLN A 275 -28.81 -6.58 1.38
CA GLN A 275 -28.75 -6.08 0.00
C GLN A 275 -27.29 -5.89 -0.42
N ILE A 276 -26.94 -6.39 -1.60
CA ILE A 276 -25.67 -6.06 -2.27
C ILE A 276 -25.96 -5.01 -3.35
N CYS A 277 -25.27 -3.89 -3.25
CA CYS A 277 -25.32 -2.78 -4.19
C CYS A 277 -23.96 -2.61 -4.91
N PRO A 278 -23.94 -2.31 -6.20
CA PRO A 278 -22.69 -1.91 -6.89
C PRO A 278 -22.18 -0.56 -6.38
N PHE A 279 -20.92 -0.25 -6.71
CA PHE A 279 -20.35 1.08 -6.46
C PHE A 279 -21.02 2.16 -7.28
#